data_a044d89cec7e09de3a79abf81fdf5603
#
_entry.id   a044d89cec7e09de3a79abf81fdf5603
#
_cell.length_a   1.000
_cell.length_b   1.000
_cell.length_c   1.000
_cell.angle_alpha   90.00
_cell.angle_beta   90.00
_cell.angle_gamma   90.00
#
_symmetry.space_group_name_H-M   'P 1'
#
loop_
_entity.id
_entity.type
_entity.pdbx_description
1 polymer ?
#
loop_
_entity_poly.entity_id
_entity_poly.type
_entity_poly.pdbx_seq_one_letter_code
_entity_poly.pdbx_strand_id
1 'polypeptide(L)'
;MVSSESSGFISTYIVRRLIAQVEDMLDGLQTGNAEEEYKKSSAKFMGFNWRFHLALILHRRCGYNRGLSMHLADRFEILLSSQTVIKDHLLTALPKMEPLIGKKAGETLNALIKNRLEKTEQALHMLQLQYPDYFLMLQKRYLSHVAIRLQEADYEQLHKDTVISGEVFKDLEVDLQDRMRKTQTRPKLDLHLEPEKLVRSVSLFSDFPPDRLDHISKLLKTMLAVPGELILKKGQIGHAMYFISSGCVEVEIQPNPVHLGSGDFFGEIALIKKYPRTFSIKALGFCDLLVLSDSDFNLFLDDNPEIRKILSETAEERIEMDGLNL
;
A
#
# COMPACT_ATOMS: atom_id res chain seq x y z
N MET A 1 17.39 8.51 -16.12
CA MET A 1 16.73 7.20 -15.96
C MET A 1 17.64 6.03 -16.38
N VAL A 2 18.30 6.08 -17.53
CA VAL A 2 19.23 5.02 -17.97
C VAL A 2 20.40 4.84 -17.01
N SER A 3 20.91 5.92 -16.37
CA SER A 3 21.97 5.88 -15.38
C SER A 3 21.58 5.17 -14.06
N SER A 4 20.28 5.12 -13.71
CA SER A 4 19.82 4.45 -12.50
C SER A 4 19.64 2.92 -12.67
N GLU A 5 19.48 2.44 -13.92
CA GLU A 5 19.43 1.01 -14.26
C GLU A 5 20.80 0.34 -14.07
N SER A 6 21.87 1.05 -14.49
CA SER A 6 23.26 0.57 -14.33
C SER A 6 23.71 0.53 -12.85
N SER A 7 22.97 1.21 -11.97
CA SER A 7 23.32 1.32 -10.55
C SER A 7 22.68 0.25 -9.64
N GLY A 8 21.84 -0.65 -10.17
CA GLY A 8 21.17 -1.69 -9.39
C GLY A 8 20.21 -1.16 -8.30
N PHE A 9 19.97 0.16 -8.30
CA PHE A 9 19.17 0.86 -7.30
C PHE A 9 17.67 0.58 -7.43
N ILE A 10 17.19 0.57 -8.68
CA ILE A 10 15.80 0.30 -9.03
C ILE A 10 15.77 -1.00 -9.84
N SER A 11 14.82 -1.91 -9.54
CA SER A 11 14.70 -3.13 -10.33
C SER A 11 14.44 -2.81 -11.81
N THR A 12 14.99 -3.60 -12.72
CA THR A 12 14.80 -3.44 -14.18
C THR A 12 13.32 -3.37 -14.56
N TYR A 13 12.46 -4.07 -13.82
CA TYR A 13 11.01 -4.01 -13.99
C TYR A 13 10.43 -2.61 -13.72
N ILE A 14 10.87 -1.98 -12.63
CA ILE A 14 10.43 -0.63 -12.25
C ILE A 14 10.92 0.41 -13.25
N VAL A 15 12.19 0.31 -13.67
CA VAL A 15 12.76 1.20 -14.69
C VAL A 15 11.96 1.12 -15.99
N ARG A 16 11.68 -0.08 -16.51
CA ARG A 16 10.86 -0.28 -17.71
C ARG A 16 9.47 0.32 -17.58
N ARG A 17 8.85 0.18 -16.40
CA ARG A 17 7.51 0.73 -16.15
C ARG A 17 7.52 2.27 -16.11
N LEU A 18 8.58 2.87 -15.56
CA LEU A 18 8.74 4.34 -15.55
C LEU A 18 9.04 4.87 -16.95
N ILE A 19 9.87 4.17 -17.75
CA ILE A 19 10.14 4.53 -19.15
C ILE A 19 8.87 4.48 -19.97
N ALA A 20 8.12 3.36 -19.93
CA ALA A 20 6.87 3.22 -20.66
C ALA A 20 5.86 4.34 -20.31
N GLN A 21 5.84 4.79 -19.06
CA GLN A 21 5.00 5.92 -18.67
C GLN A 21 5.43 7.24 -19.32
N VAL A 22 6.74 7.48 -19.41
CA VAL A 22 7.27 8.68 -20.07
C VAL A 22 6.97 8.63 -21.57
N GLU A 23 7.08 7.47 -22.20
CA GLU A 23 6.73 7.26 -23.60
C GLU A 23 5.23 7.53 -23.84
N ASP A 24 4.31 6.94 -23.04
CA ASP A 24 2.87 7.24 -23.10
C ASP A 24 2.59 8.77 -22.99
N MET A 25 3.35 9.48 -22.16
CA MET A 25 3.20 10.94 -22.00
C MET A 25 3.74 11.74 -23.20
N LEU A 26 4.84 11.31 -23.80
CA LEU A 26 5.42 11.94 -24.98
C LEU A 26 4.50 11.79 -26.19
N ASP A 27 3.89 10.61 -26.35
CA ASP A 27 2.90 10.35 -27.41
C ASP A 27 1.67 11.24 -27.23
N GLY A 28 1.21 11.43 -26.00
CA GLY A 28 0.11 12.35 -25.67
C GLY A 28 0.41 13.81 -26.03
N LEU A 29 1.65 14.24 -25.80
CA LEU A 29 2.11 15.58 -26.20
C LEU A 29 2.08 15.77 -27.72
N GLN A 30 2.50 14.76 -28.48
CA GLN A 30 2.50 14.81 -29.95
C GLN A 30 1.08 14.84 -30.54
N THR A 31 0.12 14.19 -29.89
CA THR A 31 -1.29 14.13 -30.32
C THR A 31 -2.14 15.32 -29.86
N GLY A 32 -1.58 16.25 -29.08
CA GLY A 32 -2.27 17.43 -28.56
C GLY A 32 -3.20 17.17 -27.38
N ASN A 33 -3.27 15.92 -26.85
CA ASN A 33 -4.10 15.51 -25.73
C ASN A 33 -3.29 15.25 -24.44
N ALA A 34 -2.25 16.04 -24.20
CA ALA A 34 -1.27 15.83 -23.14
C ALA A 34 -1.88 15.69 -21.73
N GLU A 35 -2.91 16.49 -21.41
CA GLU A 35 -3.53 16.46 -20.07
C GLU A 35 -4.36 15.20 -19.84
N GLU A 36 -5.09 14.75 -20.86
CA GLU A 36 -5.91 13.54 -20.77
C GLU A 36 -5.04 12.29 -20.72
N GLU A 37 -4.02 12.21 -21.58
CA GLU A 37 -3.06 11.10 -21.56
C GLU A 37 -2.22 11.06 -20.27
N TYR A 38 -1.85 12.24 -19.73
CA TYR A 38 -1.21 12.31 -18.41
C TYR A 38 -2.12 11.77 -17.31
N LYS A 39 -3.41 12.14 -17.29
CA LYS A 39 -4.38 11.62 -16.33
C LYS A 39 -4.55 10.10 -16.45
N LYS A 40 -4.67 9.57 -17.67
CA LYS A 40 -4.77 8.13 -17.94
C LYS A 40 -3.50 7.38 -17.51
N SER A 41 -2.33 7.86 -17.91
CA SER A 41 -1.04 7.27 -17.57
C SER A 41 -0.79 7.32 -16.04
N SER A 42 -1.13 8.43 -15.39
CA SER A 42 -1.04 8.58 -13.93
C SER A 42 -1.98 7.60 -13.21
N ALA A 43 -3.23 7.45 -13.65
CA ALA A 43 -4.17 6.50 -13.09
C ALA A 43 -3.70 5.04 -13.26
N LYS A 44 -3.17 4.68 -14.44
CA LYS A 44 -2.56 3.37 -14.72
C LYS A 44 -1.33 3.11 -13.84
N PHE A 45 -0.50 4.13 -13.61
CA PHE A 45 0.68 4.04 -12.76
C PHE A 45 0.32 3.89 -11.28
N MET A 46 -0.66 4.66 -10.80
CA MET A 46 -1.13 4.63 -9.42
C MET A 46 -2.06 3.44 -9.14
N GLY A 47 -2.66 2.84 -10.18
CA GLY A 47 -3.55 1.68 -10.06
C GLY A 47 -2.83 0.36 -9.81
N PHE A 48 -3.60 -0.63 -9.36
CA PHE A 48 -3.13 -2.00 -9.24
C PHE A 48 -3.30 -2.73 -10.60
N ASN A 49 -2.28 -3.49 -11.00
CA ASN A 49 -2.34 -4.26 -12.24
C ASN A 49 -3.16 -5.56 -12.07
N TRP A 50 -3.53 -6.20 -13.20
CA TRP A 50 -4.28 -7.46 -13.17
C TRP A 50 -3.58 -8.59 -12.42
N ARG A 51 -2.24 -8.62 -12.42
CA ARG A 51 -1.43 -9.60 -11.68
C ARG A 51 -1.58 -9.43 -10.16
N PHE A 52 -1.66 -8.19 -9.69
CA PHE A 52 -1.96 -7.89 -8.30
C PHE A 52 -3.36 -8.40 -7.91
N HIS A 53 -4.38 -8.14 -8.75
CA HIS A 53 -5.73 -8.64 -8.52
C HIS A 53 -5.79 -10.18 -8.51
N LEU A 54 -5.03 -10.84 -9.41
CA LEU A 54 -4.90 -12.29 -9.40
C LEU A 54 -4.23 -12.78 -8.11
N ALA A 55 -3.14 -12.15 -7.67
CA ALA A 55 -2.48 -12.48 -6.41
C ALA A 55 -3.40 -12.29 -5.20
N LEU A 56 -4.23 -11.25 -5.22
CA LEU A 56 -5.24 -10.98 -4.19
C LEU A 56 -6.33 -12.06 -4.16
N ILE A 57 -6.80 -12.52 -5.32
CA ILE A 57 -7.76 -13.62 -5.43
C ILE A 57 -7.16 -14.93 -4.90
N LEU A 58 -5.91 -15.23 -5.26
CA LEU A 58 -5.22 -16.43 -4.77
C LEU A 58 -5.00 -16.39 -3.26
N HIS A 59 -4.64 -15.21 -2.72
CA HIS A 59 -4.57 -15.02 -1.27
C HIS A 59 -5.93 -15.32 -0.60
N ARG A 60 -7.01 -14.73 -1.07
CA ARG A 60 -8.36 -14.89 -0.50
C ARG A 60 -8.91 -16.32 -0.58
N ARG A 61 -8.56 -17.06 -1.65
CA ARG A 61 -9.04 -18.44 -1.85
C ARG A 61 -8.15 -19.50 -1.21
N CYS A 62 -6.85 -19.32 -1.25
CA CYS A 62 -5.87 -20.35 -0.92
C CYS A 62 -4.87 -19.93 0.17
N GLY A 63 -4.98 -18.70 0.72
CA GLY A 63 -4.03 -18.16 1.69
C GLY A 63 -2.61 -17.92 1.12
N TYR A 64 -2.45 -17.86 -0.22
CA TYR A 64 -1.15 -17.73 -0.86
C TYR A 64 -0.64 -16.28 -0.83
N ASN A 65 0.26 -15.97 0.11
CA ASN A 65 0.71 -14.60 0.41
C ASN A 65 1.90 -14.14 -0.44
N ARG A 66 2.72 -15.07 -0.95
CA ARG A 66 4.01 -14.72 -1.60
C ARG A 66 3.85 -13.79 -2.81
N GLY A 67 2.86 -14.04 -3.66
CA GLY A 67 2.60 -13.19 -4.83
C GLY A 67 2.13 -11.80 -4.43
N LEU A 68 1.23 -11.72 -3.45
CA LEU A 68 0.69 -10.46 -2.93
C LEU A 68 1.79 -9.62 -2.28
N SER A 69 2.59 -10.21 -1.40
CA SER A 69 3.74 -9.56 -0.76
C SER A 69 4.74 -9.00 -1.77
N MET A 70 5.04 -9.76 -2.83
CA MET A 70 5.93 -9.30 -3.90
C MET A 70 5.38 -8.08 -4.64
N HIS A 71 4.09 -8.08 -4.99
CA HIS A 71 3.47 -6.94 -5.70
C HIS A 71 3.32 -5.69 -4.83
N LEU A 72 3.03 -5.84 -3.54
CA LEU A 72 3.02 -4.72 -2.60
C LEU A 72 4.43 -4.15 -2.40
N ALA A 73 5.44 -5.02 -2.30
CA ALA A 73 6.82 -4.60 -2.22
C ALA A 73 7.27 -3.85 -3.48
N ASP A 74 6.87 -4.30 -4.70
CA ASP A 74 7.07 -3.55 -5.95
C ASP A 74 6.40 -2.17 -5.89
N ARG A 75 5.21 -2.10 -5.30
CA ARG A 75 4.47 -0.85 -5.13
C ARG A 75 5.22 0.14 -4.27
N PHE A 76 5.75 -0.29 -3.11
CA PHE A 76 6.58 0.55 -2.26
C PHE A 76 7.77 1.14 -3.01
N GLU A 77 8.53 0.30 -3.71
CA GLU A 77 9.72 0.76 -4.45
C GLU A 77 9.34 1.73 -5.59
N ILE A 78 8.24 1.48 -6.31
CA ILE A 78 7.74 2.38 -7.34
C ILE A 78 7.38 3.75 -6.76
N LEU A 79 6.64 3.78 -5.65
CA LEU A 79 6.21 5.03 -5.03
C LEU A 79 7.40 5.81 -4.45
N LEU A 80 8.32 5.13 -3.77
CA LEU A 80 9.53 5.74 -3.21
C LEU A 80 10.40 6.33 -4.32
N SER A 81 10.66 5.56 -5.38
CA SER A 81 11.44 6.02 -6.54
C SER A 81 10.74 7.18 -7.27
N SER A 82 9.41 7.13 -7.40
CA SER A 82 8.64 8.21 -8.02
C SER A 82 8.71 9.50 -7.20
N GLN A 83 8.60 9.41 -5.88
CA GLN A 83 8.75 10.56 -4.98
C GLN A 83 10.12 11.22 -5.14
N THR A 84 11.20 10.42 -5.12
CA THR A 84 12.57 10.90 -5.30
C THR A 84 12.73 11.58 -6.66
N VAL A 85 12.32 10.93 -7.76
CA VAL A 85 12.43 11.52 -9.11
C VAL A 85 11.65 12.84 -9.22
N ILE A 86 10.47 12.92 -8.64
CA ILE A 86 9.67 14.15 -8.68
C ILE A 86 10.38 15.27 -7.90
N LYS A 87 10.82 14.99 -6.66
CA LYS A 87 11.46 16.01 -5.79
C LYS A 87 12.81 16.46 -6.31
N ASP A 88 13.68 15.51 -6.63
CA ASP A 88 15.10 15.81 -6.89
C ASP A 88 15.35 16.24 -8.35
N HIS A 89 14.53 15.78 -9.28
CA HIS A 89 14.76 16.04 -10.70
C HIS A 89 13.66 16.92 -11.34
N LEU A 90 12.39 16.57 -11.23
CA LEU A 90 11.34 17.30 -11.96
C LEU A 90 11.11 18.70 -11.40
N LEU A 91 10.99 18.86 -10.08
CA LEU A 91 10.77 20.17 -9.46
C LEU A 91 12.00 21.09 -9.58
N THR A 92 13.22 20.54 -9.59
CA THR A 92 14.46 21.32 -9.77
C THR A 92 14.74 21.68 -11.23
N ALA A 93 14.28 20.87 -12.20
CA ALA A 93 14.43 21.13 -13.62
C ALA A 93 13.38 22.12 -14.15
N LEU A 94 12.20 22.19 -13.55
CA LEU A 94 11.08 22.98 -14.03
C LEU A 94 11.41 24.47 -14.24
N PRO A 95 12.05 25.18 -13.28
CA PRO A 95 12.43 26.59 -13.47
C PRO A 95 13.37 26.81 -14.64
N LYS A 96 14.23 25.83 -14.97
CA LYS A 96 15.14 25.88 -16.09
C LYS A 96 14.45 25.64 -17.43
N MET A 97 13.32 24.96 -17.43
CA MET A 97 12.53 24.66 -18.62
C MET A 97 11.50 25.76 -18.92
N GLU A 98 11.05 26.53 -17.94
CA GLU A 98 10.03 27.58 -18.08
C GLU A 98 10.34 28.58 -19.21
N PRO A 99 11.60 29.07 -19.41
CA PRO A 99 11.92 29.96 -20.52
C PRO A 99 11.74 29.30 -21.91
N LEU A 100 11.81 27.97 -22.00
CA LEU A 100 11.68 27.22 -23.25
C LEU A 100 10.21 26.90 -23.59
N ILE A 101 9.38 26.62 -22.59
CA ILE A 101 7.99 26.18 -22.77
C ILE A 101 6.96 27.29 -22.58
N GLY A 102 7.40 28.46 -22.04
CA GLY A 102 6.54 29.58 -21.73
C GLY A 102 5.86 29.47 -20.34
N LYS A 103 5.56 30.62 -19.75
CA LYS A 103 5.06 30.73 -18.38
C LYS A 103 3.77 29.93 -18.12
N LYS A 104 2.77 30.02 -19.00
CA LYS A 104 1.48 29.32 -18.84
C LYS A 104 1.64 27.80 -18.84
N ALA A 105 2.46 27.26 -19.74
CA ALA A 105 2.76 25.83 -19.80
C ALA A 105 3.55 25.38 -18.57
N GLY A 106 4.51 26.21 -18.11
CA GLY A 106 5.26 25.98 -16.88
C GLY A 106 4.38 25.91 -15.64
N GLU A 107 3.43 26.81 -15.47
CA GLU A 107 2.47 26.82 -14.36
C GLU A 107 1.57 25.57 -14.38
N THR A 108 1.06 25.19 -15.56
CA THR A 108 0.24 23.96 -15.71
C THR A 108 1.03 22.72 -15.36
N LEU A 109 2.25 22.61 -15.88
CA LEU A 109 3.14 21.48 -15.61
C LEU A 109 3.50 21.39 -14.12
N ASN A 110 3.79 22.52 -13.48
CA ASN A 110 4.06 22.59 -12.04
C ASN A 110 2.88 22.10 -11.20
N ALA A 111 1.66 22.53 -11.54
CA ALA A 111 0.45 22.08 -10.88
C ALA A 111 0.24 20.55 -11.01
N LEU A 112 0.46 19.99 -12.21
CA LEU A 112 0.37 18.55 -12.47
C LEU A 112 1.42 17.75 -11.68
N ILE A 113 2.67 18.23 -11.66
CA ILE A 113 3.77 17.58 -10.92
C ILE A 113 3.50 17.61 -9.43
N LYS A 114 3.06 18.74 -8.87
CA LYS A 114 2.70 18.87 -7.44
C LYS A 114 1.54 17.96 -7.05
N ASN A 115 0.47 17.91 -7.84
CA ASN A 115 -0.65 17.00 -7.60
C ASN A 115 -0.20 15.52 -7.62
N ARG A 116 0.69 15.18 -8.55
CA ARG A 116 1.27 13.82 -8.60
C ARG A 116 2.11 13.52 -7.36
N LEU A 117 2.93 14.46 -6.92
CA LEU A 117 3.74 14.32 -5.71
C LEU A 117 2.85 14.06 -4.50
N GLU A 118 1.82 14.89 -4.31
CA GLU A 118 0.87 14.77 -3.20
C GLU A 118 0.20 13.38 -3.17
N LYS A 119 -0.33 12.92 -4.31
CA LYS A 119 -0.92 11.57 -4.41
C LYS A 119 0.09 10.46 -4.13
N THR A 120 1.33 10.62 -4.57
CA THR A 120 2.40 9.64 -4.32
C THR A 120 2.76 9.60 -2.84
N GLU A 121 2.85 10.76 -2.19
CA GLU A 121 3.11 10.89 -0.76
C GLU A 121 1.99 10.31 0.09
N GLN A 122 0.73 10.58 -0.26
CA GLN A 122 -0.42 9.99 0.41
C GLN A 122 -0.41 8.46 0.31
N ALA A 123 -0.21 7.91 -0.90
CA ALA A 123 -0.15 6.46 -1.11
C ALA A 123 1.03 5.81 -0.36
N LEU A 124 2.19 6.47 -0.33
CA LEU A 124 3.37 5.99 0.39
C LEU A 124 3.15 6.04 1.90
N HIS A 125 2.55 7.13 2.40
CA HIS A 125 2.22 7.29 3.81
C HIS A 125 1.26 6.20 4.32
N MET A 126 0.21 5.87 3.54
CA MET A 126 -0.71 4.77 3.88
C MET A 126 0.01 3.42 4.00
N LEU A 127 0.92 3.12 3.06
CA LEU A 127 1.73 1.90 3.14
C LEU A 127 2.71 1.93 4.31
N GLN A 128 3.29 3.09 4.62
CA GLN A 128 4.19 3.27 5.76
C GLN A 128 3.50 3.01 7.09
N LEU A 129 2.28 3.52 7.25
CA LEU A 129 1.50 3.29 8.47
C LEU A 129 1.19 1.81 8.68
N GLN A 130 0.92 1.08 7.60
CA GLN A 130 0.57 -0.34 7.67
C GLN A 130 1.79 -1.26 7.80
N TYR A 131 2.93 -0.91 7.16
CA TYR A 131 4.14 -1.73 7.14
C TYR A 131 5.37 -0.91 7.55
N PRO A 132 5.43 -0.37 8.80
CA PRO A 132 6.47 0.57 9.23
C PRO A 132 7.87 -0.05 9.17
N ASP A 133 8.04 -1.30 9.61
CA ASP A 133 9.33 -2.00 9.62
C ASP A 133 9.86 -2.23 8.20
N TYR A 134 9.00 -2.62 7.28
CA TYR A 134 9.38 -2.81 5.88
C TYR A 134 9.79 -1.48 5.24
N PHE A 135 9.06 -0.41 5.50
CA PHE A 135 9.36 0.92 5.01
C PHE A 135 10.73 1.40 5.53
N LEU A 136 11.01 1.20 6.82
CA LEU A 136 12.30 1.52 7.42
C LEU A 136 13.45 0.75 6.77
N MET A 137 13.27 -0.54 6.51
CA MET A 137 14.26 -1.37 5.79
C MET A 137 14.51 -0.85 4.38
N LEU A 138 13.48 -0.43 3.66
CA LEU A 138 13.63 0.17 2.32
C LEU A 138 14.35 1.51 2.37
N GLN A 139 14.00 2.39 3.32
CA GLN A 139 14.71 3.67 3.50
C GLN A 139 16.19 3.46 3.83
N LYS A 140 16.49 2.54 4.75
CA LYS A 140 17.87 2.21 5.10
C LYS A 140 18.67 1.70 3.88
N ARG A 141 18.06 0.83 3.09
CA ARG A 141 18.66 0.35 1.83
C ARG A 141 18.89 1.48 0.86
N TYR A 142 17.93 2.36 0.67
CA TYR A 142 18.02 3.55 -0.18
C TYR A 142 19.20 4.44 0.25
N LEU A 143 19.25 4.83 1.51
CA LEU A 143 20.30 5.68 2.05
C LEU A 143 21.68 5.03 1.94
N SER A 144 21.79 3.72 2.15
CA SER A 144 23.04 2.97 1.97
C SER A 144 23.52 3.04 0.51
N HIS A 145 22.63 2.88 -0.46
CA HIS A 145 22.99 3.00 -1.88
C HIS A 145 23.43 4.41 -2.25
N VAL A 146 22.73 5.45 -1.77
CA VAL A 146 23.11 6.85 -1.99
C VAL A 146 24.48 7.13 -1.39
N ALA A 147 24.72 6.71 -0.14
CA ALA A 147 26.01 6.90 0.53
C ALA A 147 27.17 6.23 -0.23
N ILE A 148 26.98 4.99 -0.70
CA ILE A 148 28.00 4.27 -1.49
C ILE A 148 28.30 5.01 -2.81
N ARG A 149 27.26 5.54 -3.49
CA ARG A 149 27.44 6.29 -4.73
C ARG A 149 28.16 7.62 -4.53
N LEU A 150 27.87 8.32 -3.44
CA LEU A 150 28.61 9.55 -3.11
C LEU A 150 30.08 9.23 -2.85
N GLN A 151 30.38 8.16 -2.08
CA GLN A 151 31.74 7.73 -1.84
C GLN A 151 32.48 7.32 -3.13
N GLU A 152 31.78 6.62 -4.05
CA GLU A 152 32.33 6.26 -5.36
C GLU A 152 32.75 7.52 -6.15
N ALA A 153 31.86 8.52 -6.22
CA ALA A 153 32.16 9.79 -6.90
C ALA A 153 33.32 10.55 -6.23
N ASP A 154 33.36 10.57 -4.89
CA ASP A 154 34.44 11.21 -4.15
C ASP A 154 35.78 10.50 -4.40
N TYR A 155 35.82 9.16 -4.41
CA TYR A 155 37.03 8.40 -4.70
C TYR A 155 37.50 8.57 -6.14
N GLU A 156 36.58 8.61 -7.11
CA GLU A 156 36.91 8.96 -8.48
C GLU A 156 37.54 10.35 -8.60
N GLN A 157 37.02 11.34 -7.88
CA GLN A 157 37.56 12.69 -7.89
C GLN A 157 38.95 12.74 -7.26
N LEU A 158 39.16 12.13 -6.10
CA LEU A 158 40.45 12.03 -5.43
C LEU A 158 41.52 11.36 -6.31
N HIS A 159 41.11 10.34 -7.09
CA HIS A 159 42.03 9.70 -8.04
C HIS A 159 42.35 10.60 -9.24
N LYS A 160 41.37 11.29 -9.82
CA LYS A 160 41.56 12.28 -10.89
C LYS A 160 42.49 13.42 -10.46
N ASP A 161 42.37 13.88 -9.21
CA ASP A 161 43.19 14.92 -8.61
C ASP A 161 44.56 14.43 -8.15
N THR A 162 44.88 13.14 -8.43
CA THR A 162 46.15 12.50 -8.06
C THR A 162 46.45 12.48 -6.55
N VAL A 163 45.40 12.62 -5.71
CA VAL A 163 45.50 12.54 -4.24
C VAL A 163 45.71 11.10 -3.78
N ILE A 164 45.08 10.14 -4.47
CA ILE A 164 45.25 8.71 -4.23
C ILE A 164 45.81 8.01 -5.46
N SER A 165 46.63 6.97 -5.21
CA SER A 165 47.23 6.17 -6.29
C SER A 165 46.18 5.26 -6.93
N GLY A 166 46.43 4.78 -8.16
CA GLY A 166 45.53 3.84 -8.84
C GLY A 166 45.35 2.50 -8.10
N GLU A 167 46.34 2.07 -7.31
CA GLU A 167 46.27 0.88 -6.49
C GLU A 167 45.30 1.07 -5.32
N VAL A 168 45.42 2.18 -4.58
CA VAL A 168 44.51 2.55 -3.50
C VAL A 168 43.06 2.74 -4.01
N PHE A 169 42.91 3.40 -5.17
CA PHE A 169 41.59 3.58 -5.79
C PHE A 169 40.93 2.24 -6.09
N LYS A 170 41.67 1.26 -6.64
CA LYS A 170 41.17 -0.05 -6.95
C LYS A 170 40.74 -0.83 -5.70
N ASP A 171 41.48 -0.75 -4.60
CA ASP A 171 41.12 -1.39 -3.34
C ASP A 171 39.86 -0.77 -2.75
N LEU A 172 39.71 0.54 -2.80
CA LEU A 172 38.49 1.24 -2.37
C LEU A 172 37.28 0.87 -3.24
N GLU A 173 37.46 0.73 -4.56
CA GLU A 173 36.43 0.31 -5.49
C GLU A 173 35.91 -1.11 -5.16
N VAL A 174 36.81 -2.05 -4.84
CA VAL A 174 36.45 -3.40 -4.43
C VAL A 174 35.65 -3.40 -3.13
N ASP A 175 36.01 -2.60 -2.13
CA ASP A 175 35.23 -2.44 -0.88
C ASP A 175 33.83 -1.90 -1.17
N LEU A 176 33.72 -0.85 -1.99
CA LEU A 176 32.42 -0.29 -2.38
C LEU A 176 31.55 -1.31 -3.10
N GLN A 177 32.12 -2.11 -4.02
CA GLN A 177 31.39 -3.16 -4.73
C GLN A 177 30.88 -4.25 -3.78
N ASP A 178 31.66 -4.66 -2.80
CA ASP A 178 31.24 -5.64 -1.79
C ASP A 178 30.13 -5.10 -0.88
N ARG A 179 30.22 -3.85 -0.48
CA ARG A 179 29.16 -3.16 0.28
C ARG A 179 27.90 -3.02 -0.55
N MET A 180 28.01 -2.65 -1.84
CA MET A 180 26.87 -2.57 -2.76
C MET A 180 26.19 -3.94 -2.91
N ARG A 181 26.95 -5.02 -3.07
CA ARG A 181 26.42 -6.40 -3.17
C ARG A 181 25.59 -6.79 -1.95
N LYS A 182 26.03 -6.45 -0.74
CA LYS A 182 25.31 -6.72 0.50
C LYS A 182 23.95 -5.99 0.56
N THR A 183 23.85 -4.82 -0.08
CA THR A 183 22.61 -4.03 -0.11
C THR A 183 21.69 -4.36 -1.30
N GLN A 184 22.14 -5.22 -2.24
CA GLN A 184 21.30 -5.63 -3.40
C GLN A 184 20.11 -6.49 -3.01
N THR A 185 20.22 -7.27 -1.92
CA THR A 185 19.15 -8.15 -1.49
C THR A 185 17.93 -7.33 -1.05
N ARG A 186 16.81 -7.56 -1.74
CA ARG A 186 15.54 -6.92 -1.42
C ARG A 186 14.99 -7.44 -0.10
N PRO A 187 14.58 -6.59 0.86
CA PRO A 187 13.90 -7.04 2.06
C PRO A 187 12.59 -7.75 1.69
N LYS A 188 12.25 -8.78 2.43
CA LYS A 188 10.98 -9.48 2.26
C LYS A 188 9.89 -8.72 3.00
N LEU A 189 8.80 -8.43 2.32
CA LEU A 189 7.61 -7.88 2.96
C LEU A 189 6.84 -9.04 3.63
N ASP A 190 6.75 -9.00 4.95
CA ASP A 190 5.83 -9.84 5.71
C ASP A 190 4.50 -9.10 5.80
N LEU A 191 3.43 -9.73 5.34
CA LEU A 191 2.09 -9.15 5.39
C LEU A 191 1.43 -9.32 6.76
N HIS A 192 2.07 -10.07 7.68
CA HIS A 192 1.54 -10.38 9.01
C HIS A 192 0.09 -10.93 9.00
N LEU A 193 -0.30 -11.59 7.90
CA LEU A 193 -1.65 -12.14 7.71
C LEU A 193 -1.84 -13.50 8.39
N GLU A 194 -1.12 -13.74 9.47
CA GLU A 194 -1.32 -14.93 10.31
C GLU A 194 -2.54 -14.70 11.21
N PRO A 195 -3.59 -15.55 11.15
CA PRO A 195 -4.83 -15.34 11.90
C PRO A 195 -4.60 -15.11 13.39
N GLU A 196 -3.68 -15.85 14.00
CA GLU A 196 -3.35 -15.75 15.42
C GLU A 196 -2.81 -14.36 15.82
N LYS A 197 -1.97 -13.76 14.98
CA LYS A 197 -1.46 -12.40 15.21
C LYS A 197 -2.54 -11.35 15.02
N LEU A 198 -3.35 -11.53 13.98
CA LEU A 198 -4.43 -10.58 13.66
C LEU A 198 -5.54 -10.61 14.71
N VAL A 199 -5.90 -11.78 15.24
CA VAL A 199 -6.89 -11.92 16.31
C VAL A 199 -6.46 -11.14 17.55
N ARG A 200 -5.17 -11.19 17.93
CA ARG A 200 -4.63 -10.46 19.10
C ARG A 200 -4.70 -8.93 18.92
N SER A 201 -4.72 -8.42 17.71
CA SER A 201 -4.80 -6.96 17.45
C SER A 201 -6.23 -6.43 17.48
N VAL A 202 -7.24 -7.29 17.48
CA VAL A 202 -8.65 -6.90 17.63
C VAL A 202 -8.97 -6.70 19.11
N SER A 203 -9.34 -5.48 19.48
CA SER A 203 -9.60 -5.11 20.89
C SER A 203 -10.65 -5.99 21.56
N LEU A 204 -11.63 -6.50 20.81
CA LEU A 204 -12.66 -7.40 21.29
C LEU A 204 -12.10 -8.72 21.87
N PHE A 205 -10.92 -9.14 21.45
CA PHE A 205 -10.27 -10.39 21.84
C PHE A 205 -9.07 -10.19 22.76
N SER A 206 -8.73 -8.94 23.13
CA SER A 206 -7.51 -8.60 23.88
C SER A 206 -7.39 -9.32 25.22
N ASP A 207 -8.51 -9.56 25.90
CA ASP A 207 -8.57 -10.15 27.24
C ASP A 207 -8.68 -11.68 27.23
N PHE A 208 -8.66 -12.30 26.06
CA PHE A 208 -8.84 -13.74 25.95
C PHE A 208 -7.52 -14.49 26.20
N PRO A 209 -7.60 -15.65 26.87
CA PRO A 209 -6.42 -16.49 27.07
C PRO A 209 -5.93 -17.08 25.75
N PRO A 210 -4.62 -17.42 25.64
CA PRO A 210 -4.02 -17.90 24.40
C PRO A 210 -4.74 -19.09 23.76
N ASP A 211 -5.16 -20.07 24.53
CA ASP A 211 -5.86 -21.28 24.04
C ASP A 211 -7.18 -20.93 23.37
N ARG A 212 -7.88 -19.92 23.87
CA ARG A 212 -9.15 -19.45 23.30
C ARG A 212 -8.90 -18.64 22.02
N LEU A 213 -7.84 -17.83 22.00
CA LEU A 213 -7.43 -17.11 20.77
C LEU A 213 -7.07 -18.07 19.66
N ASP A 214 -6.38 -19.18 19.97
CA ASP A 214 -6.05 -20.24 18.99
C ASP A 214 -7.30 -20.93 18.44
N HIS A 215 -8.32 -21.14 19.28
CA HIS A 215 -9.60 -21.69 18.82
C HIS A 215 -10.34 -20.72 17.90
N ILE A 216 -10.43 -19.44 18.28
CA ILE A 216 -11.05 -18.39 17.48
C ILE A 216 -10.31 -18.20 16.15
N SER A 217 -8.98 -18.23 16.16
CA SER A 217 -8.17 -18.05 14.95
C SER A 217 -8.46 -19.08 13.86
N LYS A 218 -8.87 -20.29 14.24
CA LYS A 218 -9.23 -21.38 13.31
C LYS A 218 -10.58 -21.16 12.60
N LEU A 219 -11.48 -20.39 13.19
CA LEU A 219 -12.78 -20.02 12.61
C LEU A 219 -12.68 -18.80 11.68
N LEU A 220 -11.62 -18.01 11.80
CA LEU A 220 -11.44 -16.77 11.10
C LEU A 220 -10.49 -16.93 9.89
N LYS A 221 -10.88 -16.34 8.77
CA LYS A 221 -10.04 -16.26 7.57
C LYS A 221 -9.47 -14.85 7.44
N THR A 222 -8.21 -14.75 7.04
CA THR A 222 -7.60 -13.46 6.79
C THR A 222 -7.96 -12.93 5.40
N MET A 223 -8.20 -11.63 5.29
CA MET A 223 -8.47 -10.94 4.04
C MET A 223 -7.77 -9.59 4.04
N LEU A 224 -6.97 -9.32 3.01
CA LEU A 224 -6.48 -7.98 2.74
C LEU A 224 -7.45 -7.26 1.80
N ALA A 225 -7.96 -6.11 2.24
CA ALA A 225 -8.67 -5.17 1.40
C ALA A 225 -7.75 -4.04 0.94
N VAL A 226 -7.96 -3.56 -0.30
CA VAL A 226 -7.12 -2.53 -0.90
C VAL A 226 -7.83 -1.17 -0.93
N PRO A 227 -7.08 -0.04 -0.99
CA PRO A 227 -7.68 1.28 -1.03
C PRO A 227 -8.74 1.42 -2.13
N GLY A 228 -9.92 1.90 -1.74
CA GLY A 228 -11.06 2.10 -2.64
C GLY A 228 -11.88 0.84 -2.95
N GLU A 229 -11.53 -0.32 -2.38
CA GLU A 229 -12.28 -1.56 -2.57
C GLU A 229 -13.62 -1.51 -1.86
N LEU A 230 -14.69 -1.85 -2.58
CA LEU A 230 -16.02 -2.07 -2.02
C LEU A 230 -16.08 -3.47 -1.39
N ILE A 231 -16.01 -3.54 -0.05
CA ILE A 231 -16.01 -4.79 0.71
C ILE A 231 -17.41 -5.35 0.83
N LEU A 232 -18.38 -4.50 1.16
CA LEU A 232 -19.79 -4.82 1.23
C LEU A 232 -20.60 -3.89 0.34
N LYS A 233 -21.61 -4.42 -0.33
CA LYS A 233 -22.53 -3.64 -1.13
C LYS A 233 -23.95 -3.70 -0.51
N LYS A 234 -24.56 -2.54 -0.32
CA LYS A 234 -25.96 -2.41 0.15
C LYS A 234 -26.90 -3.27 -0.68
N GLY A 235 -27.82 -3.98 -0.01
CA GLY A 235 -28.83 -4.84 -0.63
C GLY A 235 -28.35 -6.26 -0.96
N GLN A 236 -27.07 -6.59 -0.83
CA GLN A 236 -26.58 -7.97 -1.00
C GLN A 236 -26.89 -8.82 0.23
N ILE A 237 -27.10 -10.13 0.02
CA ILE A 237 -27.20 -11.10 1.11
C ILE A 237 -25.85 -11.21 1.81
N GLY A 238 -25.84 -11.14 3.15
CA GLY A 238 -24.63 -11.23 3.96
C GLY A 238 -24.26 -12.69 4.24
N HIS A 239 -23.02 -13.07 3.92
CA HIS A 239 -22.47 -14.41 4.19
C HIS A 239 -21.29 -14.41 5.14
N ALA A 240 -20.91 -13.24 5.70
CA ALA A 240 -19.82 -13.10 6.64
C ALA A 240 -19.92 -11.80 7.42
N MET A 241 -19.27 -11.73 8.57
CA MET A 241 -18.90 -10.48 9.23
C MET A 241 -17.37 -10.31 9.22
N TYR A 242 -16.93 -9.11 9.55
CA TYR A 242 -15.53 -8.72 9.43
C TYR A 242 -15.08 -7.99 10.68
N PHE A 243 -13.91 -8.36 11.22
CA PHE A 243 -13.21 -7.61 12.25
C PHE A 243 -12.03 -6.87 11.60
N ILE A 244 -11.83 -5.62 11.96
CA ILE A 244 -10.73 -4.80 11.45
C ILE A 244 -9.54 -4.99 12.38
N SER A 245 -8.54 -5.71 11.92
CA SER A 245 -7.28 -5.87 12.65
C SER A 245 -6.38 -4.66 12.45
N SER A 246 -6.29 -4.14 11.22
CA SER A 246 -5.61 -2.89 10.90
C SER A 246 -6.29 -2.16 9.75
N GLY A 247 -6.05 -0.85 9.64
CA GLY A 247 -6.61 0.00 8.60
C GLY A 247 -7.91 0.68 9.00
N CYS A 248 -8.61 1.24 8.00
CA CYS A 248 -9.86 1.99 8.18
C CYS A 248 -10.80 1.76 7.01
N VAL A 249 -12.08 1.59 7.31
CA VAL A 249 -13.15 1.48 6.31
C VAL A 249 -14.16 2.60 6.50
N GLU A 250 -14.81 2.99 5.41
CA GLU A 250 -15.92 3.94 5.39
C GLU A 250 -17.23 3.20 5.19
N VAL A 251 -18.18 3.44 6.08
CA VAL A 251 -19.58 3.03 5.95
C VAL A 251 -20.32 4.14 5.24
N GLU A 252 -20.86 3.88 4.07
CA GLU A 252 -21.59 4.85 3.25
C GLU A 252 -22.99 5.13 3.84
N ILE A 253 -23.05 6.04 4.81
CA ILE A 253 -24.27 6.56 5.44
C ILE A 253 -24.45 8.00 5.02
N GLN A 254 -25.67 8.43 4.70
CA GLN A 254 -25.98 9.82 4.40
C GLN A 254 -26.65 10.50 5.60
N PRO A 255 -26.37 11.78 5.91
CA PRO A 255 -25.51 12.70 5.13
C PRO A 255 -24.00 12.55 5.42
N ASN A 256 -23.61 11.90 6.50
CA ASN A 256 -22.22 11.83 6.93
C ASN A 256 -21.75 10.36 6.98
N PRO A 257 -20.71 9.98 6.23
CA PRO A 257 -20.14 8.64 6.32
C PRO A 257 -19.52 8.41 7.71
N VAL A 258 -19.56 7.15 8.17
CA VAL A 258 -18.95 6.73 9.43
C VAL A 258 -17.67 5.96 9.13
N HIS A 259 -16.61 6.22 9.88
CA HIS A 259 -15.33 5.53 9.76
C HIS A 259 -15.18 4.50 10.88
N LEU A 260 -14.82 3.27 10.49
CA LEU A 260 -14.48 2.20 11.42
C LEU A 260 -13.00 1.87 11.28
N GLY A 261 -12.32 1.73 12.42
CA GLY A 261 -10.87 1.52 12.48
C GLY A 261 -10.46 0.20 13.11
N SER A 262 -9.17 0.07 13.44
CA SER A 262 -8.64 -1.12 14.11
C SER A 262 -9.38 -1.40 15.42
N GLY A 263 -9.79 -2.65 15.62
CA GLY A 263 -10.58 -3.10 16.76
C GLY A 263 -12.09 -3.13 16.52
N ASP A 264 -12.57 -2.39 15.51
CA ASP A 264 -13.99 -2.39 15.13
C ASP A 264 -14.37 -3.62 14.28
N PHE A 265 -15.68 -3.80 14.10
CA PHE A 265 -16.23 -4.86 13.26
C PHE A 265 -17.43 -4.34 12.46
N PHE A 266 -17.78 -5.06 11.39
CA PHE A 266 -18.91 -4.73 10.53
C PHE A 266 -19.50 -5.95 9.84
N GLY A 267 -20.75 -5.81 9.37
CA GLY A 267 -21.46 -6.85 8.65
C GLY A 267 -22.23 -7.81 9.57
N GLU A 268 -22.22 -7.61 10.88
CA GLU A 268 -22.91 -8.37 11.91
C GLU A 268 -24.44 -8.27 11.79
N ILE A 269 -24.96 -7.06 11.44
CA ILE A 269 -26.41 -6.80 11.36
C ILE A 269 -27.09 -7.79 10.42
N ALA A 270 -26.50 -8.02 9.24
CA ALA A 270 -27.06 -8.92 8.25
C ALA A 270 -27.11 -10.38 8.73
N LEU A 271 -26.17 -10.82 9.57
CA LEU A 271 -26.13 -12.17 10.12
C LEU A 271 -27.08 -12.32 11.32
N ILE A 272 -27.14 -11.33 12.22
CA ILE A 272 -28.00 -11.36 13.41
C ILE A 272 -29.47 -11.25 13.03
N LYS A 273 -29.80 -10.28 12.18
CA LYS A 273 -31.20 -9.98 11.79
C LYS A 273 -31.66 -10.75 10.56
N LYS A 274 -30.76 -11.47 9.86
CA LYS A 274 -31.04 -12.20 8.59
C LYS A 274 -31.60 -11.30 7.49
N TYR A 275 -31.15 -10.05 7.43
CA TYR A 275 -31.49 -9.06 6.42
C TYR A 275 -30.38 -8.90 5.37
N PRO A 276 -30.70 -8.35 4.18
CA PRO A 276 -29.67 -7.89 3.25
C PRO A 276 -28.78 -6.81 3.87
N ARG A 277 -27.58 -6.63 3.34
CA ARG A 277 -26.63 -5.60 3.78
C ARG A 277 -27.29 -4.23 3.82
N THR A 278 -27.25 -3.58 4.96
CA THR A 278 -27.88 -2.27 5.19
C THR A 278 -27.10 -1.15 4.52
N PHE A 279 -25.77 -1.28 4.49
CA PHE A 279 -24.85 -0.28 3.98
C PHE A 279 -23.82 -0.86 3.01
N SER A 280 -23.28 0.01 2.13
CA SER A 280 -22.05 -0.25 1.44
C SER A 280 -20.86 0.11 2.35
N ILE A 281 -19.80 -0.70 2.30
CA ILE A 281 -18.58 -0.47 3.08
C ILE A 281 -17.37 -0.54 2.16
N LYS A 282 -16.54 0.50 2.22
CA LYS A 282 -15.39 0.69 1.35
C LYS A 282 -14.11 0.85 2.17
N ALA A 283 -13.04 0.21 1.73
CA ALA A 283 -11.72 0.41 2.33
C ALA A 283 -11.15 1.80 1.97
N LEU A 284 -10.78 2.58 2.98
CA LEU A 284 -10.10 3.87 2.78
C LEU A 284 -8.60 3.70 2.51
N GLY A 285 -8.01 2.67 3.10
CA GLY A 285 -6.62 2.29 2.94
C GLY A 285 -6.48 0.79 2.72
N PHE A 286 -5.26 0.27 2.94
CA PHE A 286 -5.08 -1.17 3.12
C PHE A 286 -5.67 -1.56 4.47
N CYS A 287 -6.47 -2.62 4.49
CA CYS A 287 -7.08 -3.11 5.71
C CYS A 287 -6.85 -4.61 5.85
N ASP A 288 -6.29 -5.01 6.99
CA ASP A 288 -6.21 -6.42 7.37
C ASP A 288 -7.48 -6.79 8.11
N LEU A 289 -8.26 -7.67 7.52
CA LEU A 289 -9.56 -8.07 8.01
C LEU A 289 -9.54 -9.55 8.42
N LEU A 290 -10.25 -9.86 9.49
CA LEU A 290 -10.61 -11.21 9.87
C LEU A 290 -12.07 -11.45 9.50
N VAL A 291 -12.31 -12.49 8.73
CA VAL A 291 -13.62 -12.83 8.14
C VAL A 291 -14.20 -14.03 8.87
N LEU A 292 -15.36 -13.87 9.46
CA LEU A 292 -16.14 -14.94 10.05
C LEU A 292 -17.31 -15.25 9.12
N SER A 293 -17.38 -16.48 8.63
CA SER A 293 -18.46 -16.92 7.74
C SER A 293 -19.79 -17.09 8.48
N ASP A 294 -20.91 -17.02 7.78
CA ASP A 294 -22.25 -17.27 8.34
C ASP A 294 -22.40 -18.70 8.88
N SER A 295 -21.73 -19.67 8.27
CA SER A 295 -21.71 -21.06 8.73
C SER A 295 -21.06 -21.21 10.11
N ASP A 296 -20.02 -20.43 10.39
CA ASP A 296 -19.24 -20.50 11.63
C ASP A 296 -19.75 -19.50 12.68
N PHE A 297 -20.59 -18.55 12.26
CA PHE A 297 -21.06 -17.44 13.09
C PHE A 297 -21.83 -17.91 14.34
N ASN A 298 -22.78 -18.84 14.18
CA ASN A 298 -23.54 -19.33 15.31
C ASN A 298 -22.67 -20.14 16.27
N LEU A 299 -21.79 -21.00 15.74
CA LEU A 299 -20.83 -21.77 16.54
C LEU A 299 -19.91 -20.81 17.34
N PHE A 300 -19.38 -19.78 16.66
CA PHE A 300 -18.57 -18.76 17.29
C PHE A 300 -19.31 -18.03 18.43
N LEU A 301 -20.58 -17.67 18.23
CA LEU A 301 -21.37 -16.98 19.26
C LEU A 301 -21.80 -17.91 20.39
N ASP A 302 -22.03 -19.20 20.14
CA ASP A 302 -22.36 -20.19 21.18
C ASP A 302 -21.17 -20.43 22.11
N ASP A 303 -19.95 -20.45 21.56
CA ASP A 303 -18.71 -20.59 22.32
C ASP A 303 -18.29 -19.29 23.03
N ASN A 304 -18.88 -18.13 22.62
CA ASN A 304 -18.48 -16.81 23.10
C ASN A 304 -19.71 -15.94 23.46
N PRO A 305 -20.46 -16.25 24.54
CA PRO A 305 -21.71 -15.55 24.88
C PRO A 305 -21.51 -14.06 25.21
N GLU A 306 -20.36 -13.65 25.73
CA GLU A 306 -20.04 -12.24 25.95
C GLU A 306 -19.89 -11.48 24.62
N ILE A 307 -19.30 -12.09 23.59
CA ILE A 307 -19.21 -11.48 22.25
C ILE A 307 -20.60 -11.38 21.63
N ARG A 308 -21.45 -12.43 21.80
CA ARG A 308 -22.85 -12.39 21.34
C ARG A 308 -23.57 -11.15 21.87
N LYS A 309 -23.39 -10.86 23.17
CA LYS A 309 -24.02 -9.69 23.80
C LYS A 309 -23.52 -8.40 23.16
N ILE A 310 -22.21 -8.21 23.06
CA ILE A 310 -21.60 -7.01 22.48
C ILE A 310 -22.07 -6.81 21.03
N LEU A 311 -22.03 -7.85 20.19
CA LEU A 311 -22.46 -7.76 18.80
C LEU A 311 -23.94 -7.40 18.67
N SER A 312 -24.80 -7.96 19.54
CA SER A 312 -26.26 -7.70 19.51
C SER A 312 -26.55 -6.26 19.94
N GLU A 313 -25.94 -5.78 21.04
CA GLU A 313 -26.10 -4.41 21.51
C GLU A 313 -25.61 -3.39 20.46
N THR A 314 -24.40 -3.60 19.91
CA THR A 314 -23.87 -2.73 18.85
C THR A 314 -24.74 -2.74 17.59
N ALA A 315 -25.29 -3.89 17.20
CA ALA A 315 -26.18 -3.98 16.05
C ALA A 315 -27.49 -3.18 16.27
N GLU A 316 -28.05 -3.22 17.47
CA GLU A 316 -29.24 -2.45 17.84
C GLU A 316 -28.97 -0.94 17.86
N GLU A 317 -27.86 -0.51 18.48
CA GLU A 317 -27.45 0.90 18.48
C GLU A 317 -27.23 1.44 17.06
N ARG A 318 -26.57 0.67 16.19
CA ARG A 318 -26.35 1.06 14.78
C ARG A 318 -27.64 1.16 13.97
N ILE A 319 -28.63 0.31 14.25
CA ILE A 319 -29.94 0.36 13.60
C ILE A 319 -30.73 1.60 14.06
N GLU A 320 -30.68 1.90 15.36
CA GLU A 320 -31.38 3.08 15.94
C GLU A 320 -30.80 4.39 15.43
N MET A 321 -29.46 4.52 15.39
CA MET A 321 -28.76 5.71 14.89
C MET A 321 -29.13 6.05 13.46
N ASP A 322 -29.41 5.06 12.62
CA ASP A 322 -29.70 5.25 11.21
C ASP A 322 -31.20 5.45 10.92
N GLY A 323 -32.07 5.49 11.95
CA GLY A 323 -33.51 5.62 11.77
C GLY A 323 -34.12 4.49 10.93
N LEU A 324 -33.43 3.37 10.85
CA LEU A 324 -33.90 2.18 10.17
C LEU A 324 -34.95 1.50 11.07
N ASN A 325 -36.22 1.84 10.85
CA ASN A 325 -37.34 0.98 11.30
C ASN A 325 -37.29 -0.30 10.47
N LEU A 326 -36.51 -1.28 10.93
CA LEU A 326 -36.44 -2.63 10.37
C LEU A 326 -37.52 -3.51 10.96
#